data_06f9eba0b4fe48298a5ada7c880ba931
#
_entry.id   06f9eba0b4fe48298a5ada7c880ba931
#
_cell.length_a   1.000
_cell.length_b   1.000
_cell.length_c   1.000
_cell.angle_alpha   90.00
_cell.angle_beta   90.00
_cell.angle_gamma   90.00
#
_symmetry.space_group_name_H-M   'P 1'
#
loop_
_entity.id
_entity.type
_entity.pdbx_description
1 polymer ?
#
loop_
_entity_poly.entity_id
_entity_poly.type
_entity_poly.pdbx_seq_one_letter_code
_entity_poly.pdbx_strand_id
1 'polypeptide(L)'
;MQWDADALARELKQKVRGEVRFDRGSRALYATDGSNYRQVPIGVVIPRDADDVVATVDVCRRHRAPVLSRGAGTSLAGQCCNVAVVMDMSKYMNRIISIDPERKLARVQPGVVLDDLRNAAEQYHLTFAPDPATHNHNPLGGMIGNNSCGVHSVMGGRTADNIHELEVVTYDGTRLRVGKTDEQSLEAIISRGGRRGEIYQQLKSLRDRYAEQVRRIYPDIPRRVSGYNLDELLPERGFHVARALVGSEGTCVAILEATVNLVDSPPYRSLLVLGYPDVYSAGDHVPEVLEHGPVGLEGIDDRLV
;
A
#
# COMPACT_ATOMS: atom_id res chain seq x y z
N MET A 1 -17.67 16.61 16.28
CA MET A 1 -18.79 16.42 15.32
C MET A 1 -19.46 15.10 15.66
N GLN A 2 -20.77 15.09 15.85
CA GLN A 2 -21.51 13.86 16.14
C GLN A 2 -22.17 13.43 14.82
N TRP A 3 -21.79 12.25 14.32
CA TRP A 3 -22.42 11.67 13.13
C TRP A 3 -23.75 11.02 13.50
N ASP A 4 -24.76 11.13 12.66
CA ASP A 4 -25.93 10.27 12.74
C ASP A 4 -25.57 8.90 12.16
N ALA A 5 -25.10 8.01 13.06
CA ALA A 5 -24.65 6.67 12.66
C ALA A 5 -25.79 5.82 12.07
N ASP A 6 -27.02 6.04 12.50
CA ASP A 6 -28.19 5.29 12.01
C ASP A 6 -28.58 5.74 10.60
N ALA A 7 -28.56 7.05 10.32
CA ALA A 7 -28.80 7.57 8.98
C ALA A 7 -27.70 7.10 8.01
N LEU A 8 -26.43 7.19 8.43
CA LEU A 8 -25.29 6.72 7.66
C LEU A 8 -25.41 5.22 7.34
N ALA A 9 -25.73 4.39 8.35
CA ALA A 9 -25.89 2.95 8.17
C ALA A 9 -27.04 2.60 7.21
N ARG A 10 -28.19 3.31 7.33
CA ARG A 10 -29.34 3.11 6.42
C ARG A 10 -28.97 3.42 4.98
N GLU A 11 -28.30 4.54 4.73
CA GLU A 11 -27.92 4.93 3.38
C GLU A 11 -26.85 4.00 2.78
N LEU A 12 -25.84 3.60 3.56
CA LEU A 12 -24.86 2.61 3.13
C LEU A 12 -25.53 1.29 2.73
N LYS A 13 -26.49 0.78 3.53
CA LYS A 13 -27.23 -0.45 3.19
C LYS A 13 -28.05 -0.37 1.89
N GLN A 14 -28.43 0.83 1.47
CA GLN A 14 -29.15 1.04 0.20
C GLN A 14 -28.22 1.12 -1.01
N LYS A 15 -26.98 1.57 -0.83
CA LYS A 15 -26.03 1.88 -1.91
C LYS A 15 -24.97 0.83 -2.12
N VAL A 16 -24.61 0.08 -1.08
CA VAL A 16 -23.53 -0.92 -1.09
C VAL A 16 -24.15 -2.32 -1.19
N ARG A 17 -23.67 -3.12 -2.13
CA ARG A 17 -24.08 -4.54 -2.31
C ARG A 17 -23.36 -5.46 -1.33
N GLY A 18 -22.24 -5.01 -0.78
CA GLY A 18 -21.46 -5.71 0.23
C GLY A 18 -22.11 -5.69 1.60
N GLU A 19 -21.33 -6.00 2.61
CA GLU A 19 -21.83 -6.04 3.98
C GLU A 19 -21.69 -4.68 4.67
N VAL A 20 -22.74 -4.24 5.34
CA VAL A 20 -22.77 -3.00 6.13
C VAL A 20 -23.10 -3.38 7.57
N ARG A 21 -22.13 -3.27 8.46
CA ARG A 21 -22.18 -3.75 9.84
C ARG A 21 -21.94 -2.59 10.82
N PHE A 22 -22.98 -2.20 11.55
CA PHE A 22 -22.93 -1.12 12.54
C PHE A 22 -23.27 -1.60 13.96
N ASP A 23 -23.45 -2.92 14.12
CA ASP A 23 -23.67 -3.54 15.43
C ASP A 23 -22.42 -3.48 16.31
N ARG A 24 -22.63 -3.60 17.62
CA ARG A 24 -21.56 -3.48 18.64
C ARG A 24 -20.49 -4.56 18.49
N GLY A 25 -20.89 -5.77 18.14
CA GLY A 25 -19.98 -6.91 17.96
C GLY A 25 -19.02 -6.70 16.78
N SER A 26 -19.57 -6.39 15.60
CA SER A 26 -18.78 -6.09 14.41
C SER A 26 -17.81 -4.93 14.64
N ARG A 27 -18.28 -3.83 15.24
CA ARG A 27 -17.42 -2.67 15.54
C ARG A 27 -16.30 -3.01 16.53
N ALA A 28 -16.56 -3.90 17.50
CA ALA A 28 -15.56 -4.35 18.46
C ALA A 28 -14.43 -5.16 17.80
N LEU A 29 -14.76 -6.00 16.79
CA LEU A 29 -13.76 -6.78 16.03
C LEU A 29 -12.76 -5.91 15.27
N TYR A 30 -13.18 -4.71 14.84
CA TYR A 30 -12.34 -3.78 14.08
C TYR A 30 -11.77 -2.64 14.94
N ALA A 31 -11.90 -2.72 16.26
CA ALA A 31 -11.44 -1.68 17.17
C ALA A 31 -9.94 -1.76 17.49
N THR A 32 -9.28 -2.87 17.18
CA THR A 32 -7.86 -3.13 17.43
C THR A 32 -7.13 -3.57 16.18
N ASP A 33 -5.82 -3.46 16.18
CA ASP A 33 -4.90 -4.05 15.20
C ASP A 33 -3.73 -4.73 15.93
N GLY A 34 -2.57 -4.91 15.31
CA GLY A 34 -1.37 -5.46 15.91
C GLY A 34 -0.70 -4.54 16.95
N SER A 35 -1.20 -3.33 17.13
CA SER A 35 -0.65 -2.34 18.07
C SER A 35 -1.29 -2.39 19.45
N ASN A 36 -0.82 -1.52 20.33
CA ASN A 36 -1.43 -1.26 21.64
C ASN A 36 -2.63 -0.31 21.60
N TYR A 37 -2.97 0.22 20.41
CA TYR A 37 -4.06 1.18 20.27
C TYR A 37 -5.41 0.50 20.10
N ARG A 38 -6.45 1.21 20.54
CA ARG A 38 -7.83 0.77 20.38
C ARG A 38 -8.73 1.96 20.12
N GLN A 39 -9.44 1.93 18.98
CA GLN A 39 -10.47 2.92 18.66
C GLN A 39 -11.67 2.23 18.01
N VAL A 40 -12.85 2.40 18.61
CA VAL A 40 -14.08 1.77 18.09
C VAL A 40 -14.55 2.52 16.83
N PRO A 41 -14.64 1.86 15.67
CA PRO A 41 -15.08 2.50 14.44
C PRO A 41 -16.54 2.96 14.48
N ILE A 42 -16.92 3.88 13.60
CA ILE A 42 -18.32 4.31 13.39
C ILE A 42 -19.15 3.12 12.90
N GLY A 43 -18.62 2.38 11.94
CA GLY A 43 -19.20 1.19 11.35
C GLY A 43 -18.18 0.48 10.48
N VAL A 44 -18.57 -0.67 9.92
CA VAL A 44 -17.73 -1.49 9.04
C VAL A 44 -18.49 -1.74 7.74
N VAL A 45 -17.81 -1.58 6.61
CA VAL A 45 -18.27 -1.97 5.29
C VAL A 45 -17.31 -3.02 4.73
N ILE A 46 -17.86 -4.11 4.18
CA ILE A 46 -17.06 -5.13 3.48
C ILE A 46 -17.51 -5.09 2.02
N PRO A 47 -16.80 -4.31 1.18
CA PRO A 47 -17.18 -4.08 -0.21
C PRO A 47 -16.96 -5.36 -1.05
N ARG A 48 -17.84 -5.59 -2.04
CA ARG A 48 -17.71 -6.70 -2.98
C ARG A 48 -16.81 -6.37 -4.16
N ASP A 49 -16.77 -5.10 -4.51
CA ASP A 49 -16.01 -4.61 -5.67
C ASP A 49 -15.70 -3.10 -5.55
N ALA A 50 -15.05 -2.57 -6.58
CA ALA A 50 -14.66 -1.17 -6.65
C ALA A 50 -15.87 -0.21 -6.58
N ASP A 51 -17.02 -0.58 -7.12
CA ASP A 51 -18.21 0.28 -7.12
C ASP A 51 -18.76 0.42 -5.70
N ASP A 52 -18.72 -0.65 -4.89
CA ASP A 52 -19.09 -0.60 -3.47
C ASP A 52 -18.15 0.32 -2.67
N VAL A 53 -16.83 0.33 -2.98
CA VAL A 53 -15.87 1.24 -2.36
C VAL A 53 -16.22 2.68 -2.71
N VAL A 54 -16.44 2.97 -3.99
CA VAL A 54 -16.82 4.31 -4.45
C VAL A 54 -18.14 4.77 -3.81
N ALA A 55 -19.14 3.89 -3.77
CA ALA A 55 -20.41 4.19 -3.12
C ALA A 55 -20.23 4.47 -1.61
N THR A 56 -19.38 3.69 -0.94
CA THR A 56 -19.08 3.90 0.49
C THR A 56 -18.44 5.27 0.73
N VAL A 57 -17.42 5.61 -0.08
CA VAL A 57 -16.74 6.91 0.02
C VAL A 57 -17.73 8.05 -0.24
N ASP A 58 -18.58 7.95 -1.26
CA ASP A 58 -19.57 9.00 -1.59
C ASP A 58 -20.59 9.21 -0.46
N VAL A 59 -21.13 8.13 0.11
CA VAL A 59 -22.04 8.21 1.26
C VAL A 59 -21.33 8.83 2.46
N CYS A 60 -20.14 8.34 2.80
CA CYS A 60 -19.36 8.86 3.93
C CYS A 60 -19.05 10.35 3.77
N ARG A 61 -18.67 10.78 2.55
CA ARG A 61 -18.43 12.20 2.23
C ARG A 61 -19.64 13.07 2.51
N ARG A 62 -20.84 12.65 2.07
CA ARG A 62 -22.08 13.40 2.30
C ARG A 62 -22.42 13.53 3.79
N HIS A 63 -22.14 12.49 4.56
CA HIS A 63 -22.28 12.48 6.02
C HIS A 63 -21.09 13.09 6.76
N ARG A 64 -20.02 13.54 6.05
CA ARG A 64 -18.75 14.01 6.63
C ARG A 64 -18.10 13.00 7.57
N ALA A 65 -18.33 11.71 7.33
CA ALA A 65 -17.74 10.62 8.08
C ALA A 65 -16.40 10.23 7.49
N PRO A 66 -15.34 10.12 8.28
CA PRO A 66 -14.05 9.64 7.78
C PRO A 66 -14.14 8.18 7.36
N VAL A 67 -13.27 7.78 6.41
CA VAL A 67 -13.13 6.40 5.95
C VAL A 67 -11.74 5.88 6.26
N LEU A 68 -11.62 4.59 6.48
CA LEU A 68 -10.37 3.90 6.70
C LEU A 68 -10.36 2.59 5.92
N SER A 69 -9.47 2.45 4.93
CA SER A 69 -9.23 1.16 4.29
C SER A 69 -8.45 0.23 5.22
N ARG A 70 -8.86 -1.04 5.31
CA ARG A 70 -8.25 -2.03 6.17
C ARG A 70 -8.04 -3.35 5.44
N GLY A 71 -6.90 -3.98 5.71
CA GLY A 71 -6.60 -5.36 5.35
C GLY A 71 -6.59 -6.26 6.57
N ALA A 72 -5.52 -7.01 6.80
CA ALA A 72 -5.41 -7.96 7.91
C ALA A 72 -5.28 -7.34 9.31
N GLY A 73 -5.06 -6.03 9.41
CA GLY A 73 -4.90 -5.35 10.70
C GLY A 73 -3.58 -5.65 11.40
N THR A 74 -2.51 -5.89 10.65
CA THR A 74 -1.18 -6.22 11.17
C THR A 74 -0.32 -5.00 11.51
N SER A 75 -0.85 -3.80 11.39
CA SER A 75 -0.15 -2.55 11.72
C SER A 75 0.24 -2.49 13.20
N LEU A 76 1.46 -1.99 13.48
CA LEU A 76 2.03 -1.96 14.83
C LEU A 76 1.95 -0.59 15.52
N ALA A 77 1.45 0.45 14.83
CA ALA A 77 1.35 1.81 15.35
C ALA A 77 -0.09 2.39 15.28
N GLY A 78 -1.11 1.53 15.15
CA GLY A 78 -2.52 1.92 15.21
C GLY A 78 -3.10 2.47 13.90
N GLN A 79 -2.42 2.29 12.77
CA GLN A 79 -2.89 2.80 11.47
C GLN A 79 -4.23 2.18 11.03
N CYS A 80 -4.55 0.98 11.51
CA CYS A 80 -5.80 0.28 11.21
C CYS A 80 -6.91 0.52 12.24
N CYS A 81 -6.69 1.40 13.23
CA CYS A 81 -7.66 1.74 14.26
C CYS A 81 -8.07 3.20 14.12
N ASN A 82 -9.37 3.48 13.92
CA ASN A 82 -9.84 4.86 13.85
C ASN A 82 -11.34 4.96 14.13
N VAL A 83 -11.79 6.14 14.55
CA VAL A 83 -13.21 6.52 14.60
C VAL A 83 -13.64 6.92 13.19
N ALA A 84 -13.80 5.92 12.32
CA ALA A 84 -14.11 6.04 10.90
C ALA A 84 -15.07 4.93 10.47
N VAL A 85 -15.61 5.00 9.25
CA VAL A 85 -16.17 3.84 8.57
C VAL A 85 -15.01 3.02 8.02
N VAL A 86 -14.81 1.84 8.60
CA VAL A 86 -13.75 0.91 8.17
C VAL A 86 -14.22 0.15 6.94
N MET A 87 -13.44 0.17 5.87
CA MET A 87 -13.67 -0.63 4.66
C MET A 87 -12.71 -1.81 4.65
N ASP A 88 -13.22 -3.00 4.93
CA ASP A 88 -12.44 -4.24 4.91
C ASP A 88 -12.40 -4.82 3.49
N MET A 89 -11.24 -4.73 2.85
CA MET A 89 -11.04 -5.18 1.46
C MET A 89 -10.75 -6.69 1.35
N SER A 90 -10.46 -7.38 2.47
CA SER A 90 -9.88 -8.73 2.45
C SER A 90 -10.85 -9.81 1.99
N LYS A 91 -12.15 -9.68 2.28
CA LYS A 91 -13.12 -10.77 2.11
C LYS A 91 -13.53 -11.02 0.65
N TYR A 92 -13.75 -9.97 -0.12
CA TYR A 92 -14.32 -10.08 -1.48
C TYR A 92 -13.45 -9.45 -2.56
N MET A 93 -12.59 -8.49 -2.21
CA MET A 93 -11.71 -7.82 -3.15
C MET A 93 -10.30 -8.45 -3.14
N ASN A 94 -10.24 -9.76 -3.30
CA ASN A 94 -9.02 -10.59 -3.16
C ASN A 94 -8.68 -11.39 -4.43
N ARG A 95 -9.07 -10.91 -5.61
CA ARG A 95 -8.79 -11.59 -6.87
C ARG A 95 -7.48 -11.12 -7.50
N ILE A 96 -6.67 -12.05 -7.95
CA ILE A 96 -5.62 -11.83 -8.95
C ILE A 96 -6.35 -11.73 -10.31
N ILE A 97 -6.33 -10.54 -10.90
CA ILE A 97 -7.10 -10.26 -12.13
C ILE A 97 -6.37 -10.84 -13.34
N SER A 98 -5.06 -10.62 -13.41
CA SER A 98 -4.19 -11.16 -14.46
C SER A 98 -2.74 -11.20 -14.02
N ILE A 99 -1.98 -12.14 -14.59
CA ILE A 99 -0.52 -12.17 -14.57
C ILE A 99 -0.07 -12.15 -16.03
N ASP A 100 0.84 -11.25 -16.36
CA ASP A 100 1.51 -11.13 -17.66
C ASP A 100 2.98 -11.51 -17.47
N PRO A 101 3.38 -12.74 -17.79
CA PRO A 101 4.75 -13.21 -17.56
C PRO A 101 5.77 -12.52 -18.46
N GLU A 102 5.40 -12.13 -19.68
CA GLU A 102 6.31 -11.48 -20.63
C GLU A 102 6.70 -10.09 -20.13
N ARG A 103 5.74 -9.34 -19.59
CA ARG A 103 5.96 -8.01 -19.04
C ARG A 103 6.36 -8.04 -17.57
N LYS A 104 6.30 -9.22 -16.93
CA LYS A 104 6.51 -9.43 -15.49
C LYS A 104 5.60 -8.51 -14.65
N LEU A 105 4.32 -8.48 -14.99
CA LEU A 105 3.31 -7.67 -14.31
C LEU A 105 2.19 -8.54 -13.76
N ALA A 106 1.66 -8.17 -12.60
CA ALA A 106 0.41 -8.72 -12.09
C ALA A 106 -0.58 -7.59 -11.76
N ARG A 107 -1.84 -7.76 -12.16
CA ARG A 107 -2.94 -6.89 -11.78
C ARG A 107 -3.77 -7.57 -10.71
N VAL A 108 -3.95 -6.90 -9.58
CA VAL A 108 -4.54 -7.46 -8.36
C VAL A 108 -5.53 -6.51 -7.69
N GLN A 109 -6.48 -7.07 -6.97
CA GLN A 109 -7.33 -6.33 -6.05
C GLN A 109 -6.61 -6.13 -4.70
N PRO A 110 -6.97 -5.10 -3.90
CA PRO A 110 -6.24 -4.72 -2.70
C PRO A 110 -6.26 -5.78 -1.58
N GLY A 111 -7.23 -6.67 -1.57
CA GLY A 111 -7.38 -7.75 -0.59
C GLY A 111 -6.61 -9.03 -0.92
N VAL A 112 -5.89 -9.09 -2.05
CA VAL A 112 -5.04 -10.26 -2.38
C VAL A 112 -3.94 -10.40 -1.35
N VAL A 113 -3.85 -11.57 -0.72
CA VAL A 113 -2.77 -11.91 0.21
C VAL A 113 -1.46 -12.09 -0.57
N LEU A 114 -0.35 -11.62 0.01
CA LEU A 114 0.94 -11.65 -0.67
C LEU A 114 1.32 -13.07 -1.12
N ASP A 115 1.19 -14.08 -0.25
CA ASP A 115 1.53 -15.46 -0.61
C ASP A 115 0.65 -16.02 -1.73
N ASP A 116 -0.63 -15.62 -1.80
CA ASP A 116 -1.50 -16.04 -2.91
C ASP A 116 -0.97 -15.51 -4.26
N LEU A 117 -0.51 -14.25 -4.30
CA LEU A 117 0.12 -13.68 -5.49
C LEU A 117 1.44 -14.41 -5.82
N ARG A 118 2.30 -14.65 -4.82
CA ARG A 118 3.59 -15.32 -5.02
C ARG A 118 3.39 -16.75 -5.55
N ASN A 119 2.47 -17.50 -4.96
CA ASN A 119 2.14 -18.86 -5.38
C ASN A 119 1.57 -18.90 -6.82
N ALA A 120 0.73 -17.92 -7.18
CA ALA A 120 0.21 -17.82 -8.54
C ALA A 120 1.28 -17.40 -9.56
N ALA A 121 2.23 -16.54 -9.17
CA ALA A 121 3.31 -16.10 -10.04
C ALA A 121 4.41 -17.17 -10.23
N GLU A 122 4.59 -18.05 -9.26
CA GLU A 122 5.60 -19.13 -9.30
C GLU A 122 5.40 -20.08 -10.48
N GLN A 123 4.17 -20.23 -10.99
CA GLN A 123 3.88 -21.01 -12.21
C GLN A 123 4.63 -20.48 -13.44
N TYR A 124 5.08 -19.23 -13.38
CA TYR A 124 5.83 -18.54 -14.43
C TYR A 124 7.28 -18.27 -14.01
N HIS A 125 7.77 -18.90 -12.92
CA HIS A 125 9.08 -18.63 -12.30
C HIS A 125 9.25 -17.15 -11.91
N LEU A 126 8.16 -16.51 -11.48
CA LEU A 126 8.13 -15.12 -11.03
C LEU A 126 7.68 -15.03 -9.58
N THR A 127 8.06 -13.94 -8.93
CA THR A 127 7.61 -13.65 -7.56
C THR A 127 7.43 -12.14 -7.35
N PHE A 128 6.67 -11.76 -6.32
CA PHE A 128 6.65 -10.38 -5.82
C PHE A 128 7.71 -10.28 -4.72
N ALA A 129 8.70 -9.40 -4.92
CA ALA A 129 9.92 -9.40 -4.13
C ALA A 129 9.78 -8.92 -2.67
N PRO A 130 9.09 -7.82 -2.33
CA PRO A 130 8.91 -7.41 -0.93
C PRO A 130 8.13 -8.45 -0.12
N ASP A 131 8.67 -8.85 1.04
CA ASP A 131 8.11 -9.94 1.85
C ASP A 131 8.13 -9.64 3.36
N PRO A 132 7.22 -8.81 3.86
CA PRO A 132 7.10 -8.58 5.30
C PRO A 132 6.82 -9.89 6.06
N ALA A 133 7.18 -9.95 7.33
CA ALA A 133 7.02 -11.14 8.18
C ALA A 133 5.58 -11.68 8.22
N THR A 134 4.61 -10.85 7.89
CA THR A 134 3.18 -11.21 7.82
C THR A 134 2.72 -11.68 6.44
N HIS A 135 3.63 -12.05 5.54
CA HIS A 135 3.39 -12.38 4.12
C HIS A 135 2.22 -13.36 3.88
N ASN A 136 1.99 -14.29 4.80
CA ASN A 136 0.96 -15.32 4.68
C ASN A 136 -0.47 -14.82 4.97
N HIS A 137 -0.66 -13.58 5.41
CA HIS A 137 -1.98 -13.02 5.68
C HIS A 137 -2.13 -11.53 5.39
N ASN A 138 -1.05 -10.77 5.16
CA ASN A 138 -1.20 -9.36 4.81
C ASN A 138 -1.56 -9.17 3.34
N PRO A 139 -2.57 -8.34 3.05
CA PRO A 139 -2.97 -8.06 1.68
C PRO A 139 -2.14 -6.95 1.04
N LEU A 140 -2.08 -6.98 -0.31
CA LEU A 140 -1.32 -6.03 -1.14
C LEU A 140 -1.73 -4.58 -0.88
N GLY A 141 -3.02 -4.30 -0.67
CA GLY A 141 -3.50 -2.95 -0.34
C GLY A 141 -2.90 -2.41 0.96
N GLY A 142 -2.73 -3.26 1.97
CA GLY A 142 -2.03 -2.91 3.21
C GLY A 142 -0.55 -2.66 2.98
N MET A 143 0.12 -3.49 2.17
CA MET A 143 1.52 -3.29 1.80
C MET A 143 1.74 -1.98 1.07
N ILE A 144 0.83 -1.61 0.17
CA ILE A 144 0.87 -0.32 -0.54
C ILE A 144 0.64 0.83 0.46
N GLY A 145 -0.31 0.67 1.38
CA GLY A 145 -0.61 1.68 2.40
C GLY A 145 0.60 2.05 3.24
N ASN A 146 1.35 1.08 3.74
CA ASN A 146 2.47 1.31 4.65
C ASN A 146 3.86 1.22 4.00
N ASN A 147 3.96 1.02 2.68
CA ASN A 147 5.20 0.83 1.95
C ASN A 147 6.04 -0.34 2.53
N SER A 148 5.41 -1.50 2.68
CA SER A 148 6.03 -2.69 3.26
C SER A 148 7.36 -3.05 2.60
N CYS A 149 8.27 -3.53 3.41
CA CYS A 149 9.51 -4.18 2.99
C CYS A 149 9.71 -5.45 3.84
N GLY A 150 10.72 -6.27 3.49
CA GLY A 150 11.05 -7.50 4.19
C GLY A 150 12.50 -7.87 4.00
N VAL A 151 12.88 -9.10 4.36
CA VAL A 151 14.26 -9.58 4.25
C VAL A 151 14.75 -9.58 2.80
N HIS A 152 13.88 -9.94 1.84
CA HIS A 152 14.19 -9.93 0.41
C HIS A 152 14.15 -8.53 -0.23
N SER A 153 13.93 -7.47 0.56
CA SER A 153 14.07 -6.09 0.06
C SER A 153 15.51 -5.71 -0.31
N VAL A 154 16.51 -6.51 0.10
CA VAL A 154 17.87 -6.41 -0.44
C VAL A 154 17.86 -6.62 -1.96
N MET A 155 17.16 -7.67 -2.43
CA MET A 155 16.98 -7.98 -3.85
C MET A 155 15.93 -7.09 -4.52
N GLY A 156 14.78 -6.93 -3.91
CA GLY A 156 13.57 -6.44 -4.56
C GLY A 156 13.10 -5.05 -4.11
N GLY A 157 13.81 -4.38 -3.22
CA GLY A 157 13.42 -3.06 -2.73
C GLY A 157 12.15 -3.06 -1.87
N ARG A 158 11.48 -1.94 -1.83
CA ARG A 158 10.23 -1.70 -1.07
C ARG A 158 9.01 -1.96 -1.96
N THR A 159 7.83 -1.94 -1.37
CA THR A 159 6.58 -2.01 -2.14
C THR A 159 6.48 -0.88 -3.19
N ALA A 160 6.89 0.35 -2.85
CA ALA A 160 6.90 1.47 -3.79
C ALA A 160 7.71 1.18 -5.07
N ASP A 161 8.85 0.54 -4.93
CA ASP A 161 9.75 0.23 -6.04
C ASP A 161 9.12 -0.78 -7.03
N ASN A 162 8.15 -1.56 -6.54
CA ASN A 162 7.46 -2.62 -7.29
C ASN A 162 6.03 -2.24 -7.72
N ILE A 163 5.62 -0.98 -7.60
CA ILE A 163 4.33 -0.50 -8.12
C ILE A 163 4.51 0.07 -9.53
N HIS A 164 3.72 -0.47 -10.46
CA HIS A 164 3.61 -0.01 -11.83
C HIS A 164 2.50 1.03 -12.00
N GLU A 165 1.29 0.70 -11.55
CA GLU A 165 0.09 1.53 -11.69
C GLU A 165 -0.89 1.24 -10.55
N LEU A 166 -1.68 2.24 -10.15
CA LEU A 166 -2.79 2.08 -9.21
C LEU A 166 -4.09 2.61 -9.83
N GLU A 167 -5.18 1.93 -9.53
CA GLU A 167 -6.52 2.47 -9.65
C GLU A 167 -7.02 2.85 -8.26
N VAL A 168 -7.43 4.10 -8.09
CA VAL A 168 -7.72 4.70 -6.79
C VAL A 168 -9.00 5.53 -6.82
N VAL A 169 -9.58 5.78 -5.66
CA VAL A 169 -10.63 6.78 -5.46
C VAL A 169 -10.24 7.74 -4.36
N THR A 170 -10.37 9.04 -4.64
CA THR A 170 -10.19 10.11 -3.66
C THR A 170 -11.44 10.29 -2.81
N TYR A 171 -11.33 11.00 -1.67
CA TYR A 171 -12.48 11.22 -0.77
C TYR A 171 -13.59 12.05 -1.43
N ASP A 172 -13.29 12.85 -2.44
CA ASP A 172 -14.32 13.57 -3.22
C ASP A 172 -15.05 12.69 -4.25
N GLY A 173 -14.70 11.40 -4.34
CA GLY A 173 -15.32 10.42 -5.24
C GLY A 173 -14.67 10.34 -6.62
N THR A 174 -13.57 11.06 -6.86
CA THR A 174 -12.87 11.01 -8.15
C THR A 174 -12.09 9.70 -8.28
N ARG A 175 -12.46 8.89 -9.27
CA ARG A 175 -11.77 7.65 -9.63
C ARG A 175 -10.64 7.96 -10.62
N LEU A 176 -9.44 7.52 -10.32
CA LEU A 176 -8.24 7.80 -11.11
C LEU A 176 -7.43 6.54 -11.33
N ARG A 177 -6.87 6.41 -12.54
CA ARG A 177 -5.78 5.50 -12.82
C ARG A 177 -4.50 6.32 -12.89
N VAL A 178 -3.51 5.97 -12.08
CA VAL A 178 -2.28 6.75 -11.87
C VAL A 178 -1.06 5.85 -11.99
N GLY A 179 0.00 6.39 -12.56
CA GLY A 179 1.26 5.69 -12.78
C GLY A 179 2.37 6.68 -13.05
N LYS A 180 3.39 6.24 -13.80
CA LYS A 180 4.43 7.10 -14.33
C LYS A 180 3.85 8.01 -15.41
N THR A 181 4.19 9.29 -15.39
CA THR A 181 3.64 10.32 -16.29
C THR A 181 4.78 11.20 -16.79
N ASP A 182 5.11 11.11 -18.08
CA ASP A 182 6.09 12.02 -18.69
C ASP A 182 5.56 13.46 -18.75
N GLU A 183 6.46 14.44 -18.94
CA GLU A 183 6.10 15.87 -18.93
C GLU A 183 5.06 16.21 -20.01
N GLN A 184 5.13 15.60 -21.20
CA GLN A 184 4.16 15.87 -22.27
C GLN A 184 2.76 15.36 -21.87
N SER A 185 2.68 14.17 -21.31
CA SER A 185 1.45 13.60 -20.79
C SER A 185 0.91 14.39 -19.59
N LEU A 186 1.78 14.88 -18.72
CA LEU A 186 1.43 15.71 -17.57
C LEU A 186 0.76 17.03 -18.05
N GLU A 187 1.38 17.74 -18.98
CA GLU A 187 0.82 18.97 -19.54
C GLU A 187 -0.52 18.71 -20.28
N ALA A 188 -0.62 17.59 -21.01
CA ALA A 188 -1.86 17.21 -21.67
C ALA A 188 -3.00 16.90 -20.66
N ILE A 189 -2.70 16.25 -19.53
CA ILE A 189 -3.69 15.99 -18.47
C ILE A 189 -4.15 17.31 -17.85
N ILE A 190 -3.22 18.18 -17.52
CA ILE A 190 -3.52 19.50 -16.94
C ILE A 190 -4.37 20.34 -17.90
N SER A 191 -3.99 20.41 -19.17
CA SER A 191 -4.68 21.21 -20.20
C SER A 191 -6.10 20.71 -20.48
N ARG A 192 -6.38 19.40 -20.32
CA ARG A 192 -7.74 18.85 -20.44
C ARG A 192 -8.66 19.32 -19.32
N GLY A 193 -8.10 19.78 -18.21
CA GLY A 193 -8.85 20.30 -17.08
C GLY A 193 -9.67 19.23 -16.34
N GLY A 194 -10.75 19.69 -15.72
CA GLY A 194 -11.57 18.85 -14.84
C GLY A 194 -10.81 18.42 -13.59
N ARG A 195 -11.46 17.61 -12.73
CA ARG A 195 -10.90 17.25 -11.44
C ARG A 195 -9.54 16.53 -11.53
N ARG A 196 -9.37 15.69 -12.55
CA ARG A 196 -8.08 15.04 -12.81
C ARG A 196 -6.98 16.06 -13.13
N GLY A 197 -7.26 17.01 -14.00
CA GLY A 197 -6.31 18.09 -14.36
C GLY A 197 -5.94 18.94 -13.14
N GLU A 198 -6.92 19.30 -12.30
CA GLU A 198 -6.67 20.04 -11.06
C GLU A 198 -5.76 19.28 -10.10
N ILE A 199 -5.98 17.97 -9.89
CA ILE A 199 -5.14 17.13 -9.04
C ILE A 199 -3.71 17.11 -9.56
N TYR A 200 -3.52 16.85 -10.86
CA TYR A 200 -2.19 16.81 -11.46
C TYR A 200 -1.49 18.17 -11.44
N GLN A 201 -2.23 19.26 -11.63
CA GLN A 201 -1.70 20.63 -11.48
C GLN A 201 -1.23 20.89 -10.05
N GLN A 202 -2.00 20.46 -9.03
CA GLN A 202 -1.61 20.61 -7.63
C GLN A 202 -0.38 19.75 -7.29
N LEU A 203 -0.30 18.51 -7.77
CA LEU A 203 0.87 17.65 -7.59
C LEU A 203 2.12 18.24 -8.26
N LYS A 204 1.97 18.80 -9.48
CA LYS A 204 3.06 19.52 -10.16
C LYS A 204 3.52 20.73 -9.33
N SER A 205 2.58 21.53 -8.85
CA SER A 205 2.89 22.70 -8.02
C SER A 205 3.57 22.30 -6.70
N LEU A 206 3.15 21.20 -6.09
CA LEU A 206 3.78 20.64 -4.89
C LEU A 206 5.22 20.22 -5.18
N ARG A 207 5.45 19.45 -6.27
CA ARG A 207 6.77 19.07 -6.73
C ARG A 207 7.67 20.28 -6.94
N ASP A 208 7.21 21.22 -7.75
CA ASP A 208 8.01 22.38 -8.15
C ASP A 208 8.39 23.25 -6.94
N ARG A 209 7.49 23.35 -5.95
CA ARG A 209 7.72 24.11 -4.73
C ARG A 209 8.76 23.46 -3.78
N TYR A 210 8.75 22.13 -3.70
CA TYR A 210 9.51 21.40 -2.68
C TYR A 210 10.66 20.55 -3.22
N ALA A 211 10.89 20.50 -4.54
CA ALA A 211 11.88 19.64 -5.17
C ALA A 211 13.27 19.73 -4.54
N GLU A 212 13.79 20.98 -4.34
CA GLU A 212 15.10 21.21 -3.74
C GLU A 212 15.18 20.74 -2.27
N GLN A 213 14.10 20.92 -1.53
CA GLN A 213 14.04 20.44 -0.13
C GLN A 213 13.99 18.92 -0.08
N VAL A 214 13.21 18.27 -0.96
CA VAL A 214 13.12 16.82 -1.06
C VAL A 214 14.50 16.23 -1.37
N ARG A 215 15.21 16.74 -2.38
CA ARG A 215 16.55 16.28 -2.75
C ARG A 215 17.57 16.43 -1.62
N ARG A 216 17.44 17.47 -0.81
CA ARG A 216 18.38 17.78 0.27
C ARG A 216 18.09 17.00 1.55
N ILE A 217 16.79 16.80 1.90
CA ILE A 217 16.38 16.31 3.22
C ILE A 217 16.10 14.80 3.22
N TYR A 218 15.59 14.26 2.11
CA TYR A 218 15.26 12.84 2.05
C TYR A 218 16.55 12.03 2.12
N PRO A 219 16.67 11.12 3.12
CA PRO A 219 17.87 10.30 3.25
C PRO A 219 17.97 9.32 2.07
N ASP A 220 19.16 9.19 1.52
CA ASP A 220 19.48 8.19 0.51
C ASP A 220 19.81 6.87 1.20
N ILE A 221 18.77 6.16 1.63
CA ILE A 221 18.87 4.85 2.28
C ILE A 221 17.93 3.86 1.58
N PRO A 222 18.32 2.56 1.47
CA PRO A 222 17.56 1.56 0.73
C PRO A 222 16.12 1.38 1.21
N ARG A 223 15.88 1.46 2.52
CA ARG A 223 14.58 1.20 3.15
C ARG A 223 13.93 2.45 3.74
N ARG A 224 13.93 3.56 3.04
CA ARG A 224 13.14 4.71 3.44
C ARG A 224 11.65 4.43 3.21
N VAL A 225 10.93 4.12 4.27
CA VAL A 225 9.51 3.72 4.22
C VAL A 225 8.58 4.71 4.93
N SER A 226 9.11 5.64 5.73
CA SER A 226 8.32 6.58 6.51
C SER A 226 7.95 7.83 5.72
N GLY A 227 6.71 8.28 5.87
CA GLY A 227 6.19 9.50 5.26
C GLY A 227 5.83 9.35 3.78
N TYR A 228 5.44 10.47 3.17
CA TYR A 228 5.06 10.51 1.76
C TYR A 228 6.27 10.41 0.83
N ASN A 229 6.16 9.67 -0.25
CA ASN A 229 7.20 9.52 -1.28
C ASN A 229 7.15 10.69 -2.29
N LEU A 230 7.36 11.93 -1.83
CA LEU A 230 7.34 13.12 -2.70
C LEU A 230 8.48 13.12 -3.73
N ASP A 231 9.56 12.40 -3.46
CA ASP A 231 10.67 12.17 -4.39
C ASP A 231 10.23 11.44 -5.66
N GLU A 232 9.20 10.60 -5.59
CA GLU A 232 8.65 9.92 -6.79
C GLU A 232 7.92 10.87 -7.76
N LEU A 233 7.62 12.11 -7.32
CA LEU A 233 7.09 13.15 -8.21
C LEU A 233 8.19 13.94 -8.92
N LEU A 234 9.46 13.76 -8.56
CA LEU A 234 10.56 14.48 -9.20
C LEU A 234 10.73 14.07 -10.69
N PRO A 235 11.19 14.97 -11.56
CA PRO A 235 11.38 14.67 -12.98
C PRO A 235 12.30 13.47 -13.22
N GLU A 236 13.37 13.34 -12.45
CA GLU A 236 14.33 12.25 -12.51
C GLU A 236 13.73 10.88 -12.12
N ARG A 237 12.60 10.86 -11.41
CA ARG A 237 11.79 9.67 -11.09
C ARG A 237 10.62 9.48 -12.07
N GLY A 238 10.39 10.43 -12.98
CA GLY A 238 9.38 10.37 -14.03
C GLY A 238 7.96 10.68 -13.56
N PHE A 239 7.80 11.55 -12.56
CA PHE A 239 6.50 11.98 -12.02
C PHE A 239 5.57 10.79 -11.76
N HIS A 240 6.00 9.87 -10.89
CA HIS A 240 5.33 8.59 -10.69
C HIS A 240 4.27 8.67 -9.58
N VAL A 241 3.05 9.09 -9.93
CA VAL A 241 1.98 9.35 -8.95
C VAL A 241 1.60 8.10 -8.16
N ALA A 242 1.57 6.91 -8.81
CA ALA A 242 1.27 5.67 -8.08
C ALA A 242 2.28 5.40 -6.96
N ARG A 243 3.59 5.55 -7.22
CA ARG A 243 4.64 5.36 -6.22
C ARG A 243 4.61 6.45 -5.14
N ALA A 244 4.26 7.68 -5.50
CA ALA A 244 4.09 8.77 -4.53
C ALA A 244 2.95 8.51 -3.54
N LEU A 245 1.93 7.74 -3.93
CA LEU A 245 0.82 7.34 -3.07
C LEU A 245 1.14 6.15 -2.16
N VAL A 246 2.18 5.37 -2.46
CA VAL A 246 2.63 4.27 -1.58
C VAL A 246 3.18 4.84 -0.28
N GLY A 247 2.79 4.27 0.84
CA GLY A 247 3.16 4.77 2.17
C GLY A 247 2.30 5.94 2.66
N SER A 248 1.20 6.27 1.97
CA SER A 248 0.27 7.32 2.40
C SER A 248 -0.70 6.88 3.49
N GLU A 249 -0.69 5.63 3.91
CA GLU A 249 -1.49 5.07 5.01
C GLU A 249 -3.00 5.36 4.89
N GLY A 250 -3.51 5.36 3.65
CA GLY A 250 -4.92 5.65 3.38
C GLY A 250 -5.35 7.11 3.57
N THR A 251 -4.41 8.04 3.80
CA THR A 251 -4.73 9.46 4.02
C THR A 251 -5.08 10.21 2.75
N CYS A 252 -4.68 9.72 1.58
CA CYS A 252 -4.92 10.37 0.30
C CYS A 252 -6.03 9.73 -0.52
N VAL A 253 -6.05 8.40 -0.58
CA VAL A 253 -6.93 7.63 -1.48
C VAL A 253 -7.30 6.28 -0.87
N ALA A 254 -8.40 5.67 -1.37
CA ALA A 254 -8.64 4.24 -1.24
C ALA A 254 -8.20 3.53 -2.54
N ILE A 255 -7.50 2.40 -2.40
CA ILE A 255 -6.99 1.61 -3.52
C ILE A 255 -8.09 0.68 -4.01
N LEU A 256 -8.35 0.68 -5.32
CA LEU A 256 -9.32 -0.18 -5.98
C LEU A 256 -8.65 -1.38 -6.65
N GLU A 257 -7.53 -1.14 -7.33
CA GLU A 257 -6.69 -2.14 -7.98
C GLU A 257 -5.23 -1.68 -8.01
N ALA A 258 -4.31 -2.63 -8.10
CA ALA A 258 -2.89 -2.36 -8.30
C ALA A 258 -2.34 -3.22 -9.44
N THR A 259 -1.48 -2.62 -10.25
CA THR A 259 -0.57 -3.35 -11.16
C THR A 259 0.81 -3.31 -10.53
N VAL A 260 1.37 -4.47 -10.26
CA VAL A 260 2.66 -4.63 -9.58
C VAL A 260 3.68 -5.29 -10.50
N ASN A 261 4.96 -4.91 -10.33
CA ASN A 261 6.08 -5.55 -11.02
C ASN A 261 6.42 -6.86 -10.30
N LEU A 262 6.64 -7.91 -11.08
CA LEU A 262 7.19 -9.18 -10.63
C LEU A 262 8.67 -9.26 -10.99
N VAL A 263 9.41 -10.07 -10.26
CA VAL A 263 10.82 -10.38 -10.52
C VAL A 263 10.98 -11.87 -10.73
N ASP A 264 12.11 -12.29 -11.32
CA ASP A 264 12.42 -13.72 -11.46
C ASP A 264 12.52 -14.36 -10.07
N SER A 265 11.86 -15.51 -9.89
CA SER A 265 11.96 -16.29 -8.66
C SER A 265 13.29 -17.06 -8.71
N PRO A 266 14.17 -16.94 -7.69
CA PRO A 266 15.42 -17.70 -7.66
C PRO A 266 15.15 -19.22 -7.69
N PRO A 267 15.67 -19.95 -8.69
CA PRO A 267 15.38 -21.38 -8.84
C PRO A 267 16.03 -22.24 -7.76
N TYR A 268 17.13 -21.73 -7.17
CA TYR A 268 17.84 -22.37 -6.08
C TYR A 268 18.00 -21.41 -4.92
N ARG A 269 17.90 -21.93 -3.71
CA ARG A 269 18.04 -21.15 -2.48
C ARG A 269 19.08 -21.81 -1.59
N SER A 270 20.02 -21.01 -1.09
CA SER A 270 21.04 -21.45 -0.12
C SER A 270 20.99 -20.49 1.07
N LEU A 271 21.16 -21.04 2.26
CA LEU A 271 21.32 -20.26 3.49
C LEU A 271 22.76 -20.35 3.95
N LEU A 272 23.39 -19.21 4.15
CA LEU A 272 24.70 -19.09 4.79
C LEU A 272 24.48 -18.45 6.18
N VAL A 273 25.04 -19.08 7.21
CA VAL A 273 25.05 -18.55 8.57
C VAL A 273 26.48 -18.16 8.94
N LEU A 274 26.68 -16.88 9.25
CA LEU A 274 27.96 -16.32 9.66
C LEU A 274 27.92 -16.00 11.16
N GLY A 275 28.85 -16.55 11.92
CA GLY A 275 28.98 -16.28 13.36
C GLY A 275 29.97 -15.15 13.63
N TYR A 276 29.57 -14.21 14.49
CA TYR A 276 30.40 -13.09 14.94
C TYR A 276 30.46 -13.06 16.48
N PRO A 277 31.53 -12.51 17.08
CA PRO A 277 31.67 -12.46 18.54
C PRO A 277 30.66 -11.51 19.21
N ASP A 278 30.15 -10.52 18.48
CA ASP A 278 29.19 -9.54 18.95
C ASP A 278 28.42 -8.87 17.80
N VAL A 279 27.35 -8.16 18.13
CA VAL A 279 26.47 -7.48 17.16
C VAL A 279 27.19 -6.36 16.39
N TYR A 280 28.18 -5.73 16.98
CA TYR A 280 28.92 -4.63 16.32
C TYR A 280 29.80 -5.20 15.20
N SER A 281 30.55 -6.27 15.49
CA SER A 281 31.33 -6.98 14.49
C SER A 281 30.46 -7.51 13.35
N ALA A 282 29.26 -8.04 13.66
CA ALA A 282 28.31 -8.46 12.64
C ALA A 282 27.88 -7.28 11.75
N GLY A 283 27.57 -6.14 12.35
CA GLY A 283 27.19 -4.92 11.63
C GLY A 283 28.30 -4.38 10.72
N ASP A 284 29.54 -4.38 11.21
CA ASP A 284 30.71 -3.88 10.47
C ASP A 284 30.99 -4.71 9.19
N HIS A 285 30.63 -6.00 9.17
CA HIS A 285 30.83 -6.88 8.01
C HIS A 285 29.65 -6.86 7.01
N VAL A 286 28.53 -6.19 7.31
CA VAL A 286 27.39 -6.10 6.38
C VAL A 286 27.79 -5.55 5.00
N PRO A 287 28.62 -4.47 4.87
CA PRO A 287 29.03 -3.99 3.56
C PRO A 287 29.75 -5.06 2.72
N GLU A 288 30.64 -5.82 3.32
CA GLU A 288 31.37 -6.90 2.66
C GLU A 288 30.42 -8.02 2.19
N VAL A 289 29.47 -8.42 3.04
CA VAL A 289 28.47 -9.43 2.67
C VAL A 289 27.59 -8.95 1.51
N LEU A 290 27.22 -7.68 1.48
CA LEU A 290 26.40 -7.10 0.42
C LEU A 290 27.10 -7.08 -0.95
N GLU A 291 28.45 -7.07 -1.01
CA GLU A 291 29.20 -7.17 -2.27
C GLU A 291 28.94 -8.49 -3.02
N HIS A 292 28.54 -9.53 -2.29
CA HIS A 292 28.18 -10.85 -2.87
C HIS A 292 26.73 -10.91 -3.38
N GLY A 293 25.95 -9.84 -3.29
CA GLY A 293 24.58 -9.74 -3.81
C GLY A 293 23.60 -10.74 -3.20
N PRO A 294 23.53 -10.91 -1.87
CA PRO A 294 22.54 -11.79 -1.27
C PRO A 294 21.14 -11.33 -1.59
N VAL A 295 20.19 -12.25 -1.77
CA VAL A 295 18.79 -11.92 -2.01
C VAL A 295 18.10 -11.39 -0.75
N GLY A 296 18.58 -11.79 0.42
CA GLY A 296 18.15 -11.33 1.73
C GLY A 296 19.29 -11.38 2.73
N LEU A 297 19.23 -10.52 3.73
CA LEU A 297 20.20 -10.44 4.82
C LEU A 297 19.48 -10.13 6.12
N GLU A 298 19.68 -10.97 7.14
CA GLU A 298 19.03 -10.83 8.44
C GLU A 298 20.07 -11.10 9.54
N GLY A 299 19.95 -10.39 10.67
CA GLY A 299 20.79 -10.60 11.85
C GLY A 299 19.97 -11.04 13.04
N ILE A 300 20.45 -12.01 13.79
CA ILE A 300 19.88 -12.41 15.08
C ILE A 300 20.97 -12.48 16.14
N ASP A 301 20.64 -12.14 17.37
CA ASP A 301 21.56 -12.29 18.50
C ASP A 301 21.28 -13.60 19.29
N ASP A 302 22.20 -13.91 20.21
CA ASP A 302 22.16 -15.11 21.05
C ASP A 302 20.96 -15.14 22.04
N ARG A 303 20.19 -14.05 22.13
CA ARG A 303 18.99 -13.98 22.97
C ARG A 303 17.71 -14.38 22.23
N LEU A 304 17.80 -14.44 20.89
CA LEU A 304 16.70 -14.83 20.01
C LEU A 304 16.78 -16.29 19.55
N VAL A 305 17.87 -16.97 19.85
CA VAL A 305 18.12 -18.39 19.46
C VAL A 305 17.63 -19.37 20.54
#